data_2c63d4b0576a36dc37be643590e639fe
#
_entry.id   2c63d4b0576a36dc37be643590e639fe
#
_cell.length_a   1.000
_cell.length_b   1.000
_cell.length_c   1.000
_cell.angle_alpha   90.00
_cell.angle_beta   90.00
_cell.angle_gamma   90.00
#
_symmetry.space_group_name_H-M   'P 1'
#
loop_
_entity.id
_entity.type
_entity.pdbx_description
1 polymer ?
#
loop_
_entity_poly.entity_id
_entity_poly.type
_entity_poly.pdbx_seq_one_letter_code
_entity_poly.pdbx_strand_id
1 'polypeptide(L)'
;GTPVYATGDGTVVKAGWETGYGNLIQVDHGFGYVTWYAHLSKYKVRPGQKVVRGEVIGEVGNTGKSTGPHLHYEVHVKGKVQNPVNYYFMDLSAEDYDKMIQIAANHGKVFD
;
A
#
# COMPACT_ATOMS: atom_id res chain seq x y z
N GLY A 1 11.07 -0.62 9.81
CA GLY A 1 12.08 -0.56 8.78
C GLY A 1 11.95 -1.61 7.68
N THR A 2 10.97 -2.53 7.74
CA THR A 2 10.80 -3.54 6.67
C THR A 2 10.38 -2.85 5.37
N PRO A 3 11.01 -3.18 4.22
CA PRO A 3 10.65 -2.58 2.95
C PRO A 3 9.20 -2.86 2.55
N VAL A 4 8.56 -1.86 1.95
CA VAL A 4 7.23 -1.95 1.38
C VAL A 4 7.36 -1.91 -0.14
N TYR A 5 6.73 -2.86 -0.81
CA TYR A 5 6.83 -3.05 -2.25
C TYR A 5 5.55 -2.62 -2.96
N ALA A 6 5.68 -1.98 -4.11
CA ALA A 6 4.53 -1.68 -4.94
C ALA A 6 3.86 -2.98 -5.38
N THR A 7 2.55 -3.05 -5.28
CA THR A 7 1.78 -4.27 -5.58
C THR A 7 1.53 -4.46 -7.07
N GLY A 8 1.79 -3.44 -7.86
CA GLY A 8 1.65 -3.48 -9.32
C GLY A 8 2.31 -2.26 -9.92
N ASP A 9 2.44 -2.28 -11.25
CA ASP A 9 2.93 -1.13 -12.00
C ASP A 9 1.95 0.03 -11.86
N GLY A 10 2.48 1.24 -11.76
CA GLY A 10 1.61 2.42 -11.64
C GLY A 10 2.39 3.70 -11.48
N THR A 11 1.67 4.75 -11.12
CA THR A 11 2.22 6.07 -10.87
C THR A 11 1.88 6.50 -9.45
N VAL A 12 2.88 6.98 -8.71
CA VAL A 12 2.66 7.51 -7.36
C VAL A 12 1.85 8.80 -7.48
N VAL A 13 0.68 8.85 -6.86
CA VAL A 13 -0.18 10.04 -6.87
C VAL A 13 -0.14 10.77 -5.54
N LYS A 14 0.31 10.11 -4.48
CA LYS A 14 0.53 10.74 -3.18
C LYS A 14 1.67 10.04 -2.44
N ALA A 15 2.51 10.84 -1.81
CA ALA A 15 3.48 10.40 -0.81
C ALA A 15 3.53 11.52 0.24
N GLY A 16 2.76 11.38 1.31
CA GLY A 16 2.62 12.43 2.30
C GLY A 16 1.79 11.99 3.49
N TRP A 17 1.64 12.88 4.45
CA TRP A 17 0.87 12.65 5.66
C TRP A 17 -0.62 12.75 5.39
N GLU A 18 -1.38 11.79 5.96
CA GLU A 18 -2.84 11.81 5.95
C GLU A 18 -3.35 11.47 7.34
N THR A 19 -4.32 12.24 7.83
CA THR A 19 -4.88 12.02 9.16
C THR A 19 -5.42 10.61 9.30
N GLY A 20 -5.00 9.92 10.37
CA GLY A 20 -5.37 8.53 10.63
C GLY A 20 -4.45 7.51 9.97
N TYR A 21 -3.93 7.82 8.79
CA TYR A 21 -3.04 6.91 8.05
C TYR A 21 -1.55 7.14 8.35
N GLY A 22 -1.20 8.34 8.84
CA GLY A 22 0.19 8.71 9.00
C GLY A 22 0.85 8.94 7.66
N ASN A 23 2.09 8.48 7.50
CA ASN A 23 2.79 8.55 6.24
C ASN A 23 2.16 7.57 5.25
N LEU A 24 1.60 8.10 4.17
CA LEU A 24 0.79 7.36 3.20
C LEU A 24 1.38 7.49 1.81
N ILE A 25 1.44 6.38 1.09
CA ILE A 25 1.72 6.36 -0.34
C ILE A 25 0.48 5.82 -1.05
N GLN A 26 0.10 6.48 -2.14
CA GLN A 26 -0.97 6.04 -3.03
C GLN A 26 -0.39 5.82 -4.42
N VAL A 27 -0.65 4.65 -5.01
CA VAL A 27 -0.20 4.31 -6.35
C VAL A 27 -1.42 4.06 -7.23
N ASP A 28 -1.52 4.81 -8.32
CA ASP A 28 -2.57 4.66 -9.33
C ASP A 28 -2.10 3.66 -10.38
N HIS A 29 -2.81 2.56 -10.50
CA HIS A 29 -2.49 1.47 -11.44
C HIS A 29 -3.26 1.58 -12.76
N GLY A 30 -4.06 2.62 -12.92
CA GLY A 30 -4.95 2.76 -14.07
C GLY A 30 -6.30 2.05 -13.85
N PHE A 31 -7.22 2.27 -14.79
CA PHE A 31 -8.54 1.66 -14.75
C PHE A 31 -9.33 1.93 -13.46
N GLY A 32 -9.00 3.00 -12.75
CA GLY A 32 -9.65 3.36 -11.49
C GLY A 32 -9.11 2.65 -10.26
N TYR A 33 -8.04 1.86 -10.39
CA TYR A 33 -7.44 1.15 -9.25
C TYR A 33 -6.33 1.96 -8.63
N VAL A 34 -6.42 2.20 -7.31
CA VAL A 34 -5.40 2.88 -6.52
C VAL A 34 -5.13 2.05 -5.27
N THR A 35 -3.85 1.78 -5.00
CA THR A 35 -3.45 1.08 -3.78
C THR A 35 -2.87 2.06 -2.77
N TRP A 36 -3.17 1.84 -1.50
CA TRP A 36 -2.78 2.71 -0.39
C TRP A 36 -1.88 1.93 0.57
N TYR A 37 -0.78 2.54 0.96
CA TYR A 37 0.23 1.97 1.87
C TYR A 37 0.43 2.95 3.00
N ALA A 38 -0.02 2.61 4.21
CA ALA A 38 -0.11 3.55 5.33
C ALA A 38 0.77 3.15 6.51
N HIS A 39 0.88 4.07 7.46
CA HIS A 39 1.67 3.97 8.69
C HIS A 39 3.17 3.78 8.43
N LEU A 40 3.65 4.32 7.31
CA LEU A 40 5.04 4.17 6.89
C LEU A 40 5.97 5.01 7.76
N SER A 41 7.22 4.57 7.89
CA SER A 41 8.28 5.35 8.52
C SER A 41 9.02 6.22 7.51
N LYS A 42 9.11 5.77 6.27
CA LYS A 42 9.86 6.48 5.22
C LYS A 42 9.19 6.32 3.86
N TYR A 43 9.39 7.35 3.03
CA TYR A 43 9.08 7.32 1.60
C TYR A 43 10.36 7.06 0.82
N LYS A 44 10.29 6.18 -0.18
CA LYS A 44 11.36 5.95 -1.14
C LYS A 44 10.99 6.47 -2.53
N VAL A 45 9.80 7.03 -2.66
CA VAL A 45 9.25 7.55 -3.92
C VAL A 45 8.60 8.90 -3.66
N ARG A 46 8.28 9.61 -4.74
CA ARG A 46 7.62 10.92 -4.70
C ARG A 46 6.43 10.95 -5.65
N PRO A 47 5.47 11.86 -5.46
CA PRO A 47 4.35 12.01 -6.38
C PRO A 47 4.82 12.23 -7.81
N GLY A 48 4.18 11.57 -8.76
CA GLY A 48 4.51 11.62 -10.18
C GLY A 48 5.50 10.56 -10.62
N GLN A 49 6.16 9.88 -9.71
CA GLN A 49 7.13 8.84 -10.04
C GLN A 49 6.41 7.57 -10.51
N LYS A 50 6.91 6.97 -11.60
CA LYS A 50 6.43 5.67 -12.04
C LYS A 50 7.12 4.57 -11.27
N VAL A 51 6.36 3.55 -10.90
CA VAL A 51 6.87 2.39 -10.18
C VAL A 51 6.45 1.11 -10.88
N VAL A 52 7.22 0.06 -10.66
CA VAL A 52 6.89 -1.28 -11.17
C VAL A 52 6.58 -2.19 -10.00
N ARG A 53 5.83 -3.26 -10.25
CA ARG A 53 5.51 -4.25 -9.23
C ARG A 53 6.79 -4.78 -8.58
N GLY A 54 6.80 -4.81 -7.26
CA GLY A 54 7.94 -5.28 -6.49
C GLY A 54 9.00 -4.23 -6.21
N GLU A 55 8.85 -3.02 -6.74
CA GLU A 55 9.76 -1.93 -6.42
C GLU A 55 9.55 -1.46 -4.98
N VAL A 56 10.64 -1.19 -4.27
CA VAL A 56 10.58 -0.67 -2.90
C VAL A 56 10.10 0.78 -2.94
N ILE A 57 8.97 1.06 -2.29
CA ILE A 57 8.37 2.40 -2.27
C ILE A 57 8.46 3.09 -0.92
N GLY A 58 8.71 2.33 0.14
CA GLY A 58 8.80 2.88 1.49
C GLY A 58 9.25 1.84 2.49
N GLU A 59 9.10 2.18 3.76
CA GLU A 59 9.41 1.27 4.87
C GLU A 59 8.26 1.26 5.87
N VAL A 60 7.99 0.09 6.42
CA VAL A 60 6.98 -0.09 7.47
C VAL A 60 7.36 0.74 8.69
N GLY A 61 6.38 1.39 9.29
CA GLY A 61 6.55 2.20 10.47
C GLY A 61 5.38 2.07 11.43
N ASN A 62 5.21 3.11 12.23
CA ASN A 62 4.17 3.17 13.26
C ASN A 62 3.56 4.58 13.31
N THR A 63 3.43 5.23 12.15
CA THR A 63 2.93 6.60 12.06
C THR A 63 1.40 6.62 11.94
N GLY A 64 0.80 7.74 12.30
CA GLY A 64 -0.65 7.88 12.31
C GLY A 64 -1.29 7.14 13.48
N LYS A 65 -2.54 6.70 13.32
CA LYS A 65 -3.28 5.95 14.34
C LYS A 65 -2.93 4.47 14.25
N SER A 66 -1.74 4.13 14.70
CA SER A 66 -1.21 2.78 14.63
C SER A 66 -0.95 2.26 16.04
N THR A 67 -1.16 0.95 16.24
CA THR A 67 -0.93 0.29 17.52
C THR A 67 0.43 -0.41 17.59
N GLY A 68 1.23 -0.29 16.54
CA GLY A 68 2.56 -0.88 16.46
C GLY A 68 3.05 -0.90 15.02
N PRO A 69 4.35 -1.21 14.78
CA PRO A 69 4.87 -1.26 13.42
C PRO A 69 4.12 -2.30 12.58
N HIS A 70 3.45 -1.84 11.53
CA HIS A 70 2.73 -2.71 10.60
C HIS A 70 2.42 -1.96 9.31
N LEU A 71 2.12 -2.69 8.27
CA LEU A 71 1.64 -2.14 7.02
C LEU A 71 0.11 -2.18 7.02
N HIS A 72 -0.51 -1.04 6.75
CA HIS A 72 -1.94 -0.95 6.49
C HIS A 72 -2.11 -0.76 4.97
N TYR A 73 -2.76 -1.71 4.34
CA TYR A 73 -2.90 -1.75 2.89
C TYR A 73 -4.38 -1.71 2.49
N GLU A 74 -4.71 -0.81 1.55
CA GLU A 74 -6.07 -0.69 1.02
C GLU A 74 -6.05 -0.72 -0.50
N VAL A 75 -7.11 -1.24 -1.09
CA VAL A 75 -7.35 -1.17 -2.53
C VAL A 75 -8.60 -0.32 -2.75
N HIS A 76 -8.45 0.71 -3.55
CA HIS A 76 -9.55 1.60 -3.92
C HIS A 76 -9.87 1.42 -5.40
N VAL A 77 -11.15 1.24 -5.72
CA VAL A 77 -11.60 1.15 -7.10
C VAL A 77 -12.58 2.27 -7.35
N LYS A 78 -12.22 3.15 -8.29
CA LYS A 78 -13.04 4.32 -8.67
C LYS A 78 -13.38 5.19 -7.45
N GLY A 79 -12.39 5.41 -6.59
CA GLY A 79 -12.53 6.25 -5.41
C GLY A 79 -13.22 5.58 -4.22
N LYS A 80 -13.60 4.31 -4.33
CA LYS A 80 -14.25 3.57 -3.23
C LYS A 80 -13.36 2.44 -2.77
N VAL A 81 -13.28 2.27 -1.45
CA VAL A 81 -12.68 1.08 -0.87
C VAL A 81 -13.58 -0.10 -1.23
N GLN A 82 -13.11 -0.96 -2.11
CA GLN A 82 -13.92 -2.07 -2.62
C GLN A 82 -14.07 -3.16 -1.60
N ASN A 83 -13.07 -3.31 -0.80
CA ASN A 83 -13.11 -4.26 0.27
C ASN A 83 -12.08 -3.75 1.26
N PRO A 84 -12.46 -3.43 2.48
CA PRO A 84 -11.50 -2.95 3.45
C PRO A 84 -10.57 -4.10 3.80
N VAL A 85 -9.62 -4.35 2.90
CA VAL A 85 -8.58 -5.32 3.15
C VAL A 85 -7.58 -4.64 4.05
N ASN A 86 -7.86 -4.66 5.34
CA ASN A 86 -6.95 -4.14 6.34
C ASN A 86 -6.02 -5.28 6.71
N TYR A 87 -4.87 -5.35 6.03
CA TYR A 87 -3.83 -6.28 6.38
C TYR A 87 -2.86 -5.59 7.33
N TYR A 88 -2.74 -6.14 8.52
CA TYR A 88 -1.77 -5.69 9.50
C TYR A 88 -0.66 -6.71 9.55
N PHE A 89 0.48 -6.38 8.95
CA PHE A 89 1.63 -7.26 8.88
C PHE A 89 2.83 -6.57 9.51
N MET A 90 3.56 -7.30 10.32
CA MET A 90 4.82 -6.86 10.90
C MET A 90 5.93 -7.63 10.20
N ASP A 91 7.02 -6.93 9.88
CA ASP A 91 8.25 -7.53 9.34
C ASP A 91 8.01 -8.43 8.12
N LEU A 92 7.25 -7.91 7.15
CA LEU A 92 6.97 -8.64 5.91
C LEU A 92 8.23 -8.79 5.06
N SER A 93 8.55 -10.02 4.66
CA SER A 93 9.50 -10.28 3.60
C SER A 93 8.85 -9.98 2.25
N ALA A 94 9.67 -9.86 1.19
CA ALA A 94 9.16 -9.67 -0.17
C ALA A 94 8.23 -10.82 -0.57
N GLU A 95 8.58 -12.06 -0.18
CA GLU A 95 7.78 -13.24 -0.47
C GLU A 95 6.43 -13.18 0.25
N ASP A 96 6.42 -12.83 1.53
CA ASP A 96 5.19 -12.71 2.30
C ASP A 96 4.30 -11.60 1.74
N TYR A 97 4.92 -10.52 1.28
CA TYR A 97 4.22 -9.41 0.66
C TYR A 97 3.53 -9.84 -0.64
N ASP A 98 4.23 -10.62 -1.47
CA ASP A 98 3.65 -11.19 -2.70
C ASP A 98 2.47 -12.10 -2.40
N LYS A 99 2.56 -12.92 -1.37
CA LYS A 99 1.44 -13.77 -0.93
C LYS A 99 0.24 -12.93 -0.50
N MET A 100 0.49 -11.85 0.24
CA MET A 100 -0.56 -10.92 0.64
C MET A 100 -1.25 -10.32 -0.58
N ILE A 101 -0.49 -9.91 -1.57
CA ILE A 101 -1.01 -9.34 -2.82
C ILE A 101 -1.89 -10.34 -3.55
N GLN A 102 -1.46 -11.59 -3.65
CA GLN A 102 -2.23 -12.64 -4.30
C GLN A 102 -3.55 -12.87 -3.58
N ILE A 103 -3.55 -12.88 -2.26
CA ILE A 103 -4.75 -13.01 -1.46
C ILE A 103 -5.67 -11.80 -1.70
N ALA A 104 -5.11 -10.60 -1.69
CA ALA A 104 -5.88 -9.38 -1.94
C ALA A 104 -6.48 -9.38 -3.35
N ALA A 105 -5.71 -9.80 -4.36
CA ALA A 105 -6.19 -9.89 -5.73
C ALA A 105 -7.33 -10.91 -5.88
N ASN A 106 -7.21 -12.06 -5.21
CA ASN A 106 -8.26 -13.06 -5.20
C ASN A 106 -9.52 -12.57 -4.51
N HIS A 107 -9.36 -11.87 -3.40
CA HIS A 107 -10.49 -11.24 -2.71
C HIS A 107 -11.13 -10.17 -3.57
N GLY A 108 -10.33 -9.37 -4.27
CA GLY A 108 -10.84 -8.36 -5.19
C GLY A 108 -11.74 -8.97 -6.27
N LYS A 109 -11.39 -10.15 -6.79
CA LYS A 109 -12.22 -10.87 -7.74
C LYS A 109 -13.53 -11.36 -7.13
N VAL A 110 -13.51 -11.72 -5.85
CA VAL A 110 -14.69 -12.18 -5.14
C VAL A 110 -15.64 -11.03 -4.86
N PHE A 111 -15.09 -9.82 -4.68
CA PHE A 111 -15.87 -8.64 -4.31
C PHE A 111 -16.36 -7.83 -5.52
N ASP A 112 -15.91 -8.16 -6.66
CA ASP A 112 -16.42 -7.57 -7.91
C ASP A 112 -17.87 -8.09 -8.21
#